data_713204b523dfc882a55fce734f39a656
#
_entry.id   713204b523dfc882a55fce734f39a656
#
_cell.length_a   1.000
_cell.length_b   1.000
_cell.length_c   1.000
_cell.angle_alpha   90.00
_cell.angle_beta   90.00
_cell.angle_gamma   90.00
#
_symmetry.space_group_name_H-M   'P 1'
#
loop_
_entity.id
_entity.type
_entity.pdbx_description
1 polymer ?
#
loop_
_entity_poly.entity_id
_entity_poly.type
_entity_poly.pdbx_seq_one_letter_code
_entity_poly.pdbx_strand_id
1 'polypeptide(L)'
;MIGTALPKPPRGAGKRQRATSKRTQAKADKLVYGAVDARDGLRCRVCGEYGGTNIQRHHIRRRSAGGPTTTGNVVSLCAECHLVGVHGGRLTISGDADERGKHGRLCGLRVEQVTTRDVWQA
;
A
#
# COMPACT_ATOMS: atom_id res chain seq x y z
N MET A 1 -33.72 -31.12 -25.32
CA MET A 1 -33.34 -31.09 -24.70
C MET A 1 -32.97 -30.70 -23.70
N ILE A 2 -32.56 -30.65 -23.24
CA ILE A 2 -32.45 -30.60 -22.06
C ILE A 2 -31.51 -29.80 -21.50
N GLY A 3 -31.80 -28.63 -21.25
CA GLY A 3 -30.99 -27.78 -20.54
C GLY A 3 -30.75 -28.28 -19.16
N THR A 4 -29.68 -28.88 -18.94
CA THR A 4 -29.31 -29.17 -17.60
C THR A 4 -28.76 -27.88 -17.02
N ALA A 5 -29.58 -27.18 -16.34
CA ALA A 5 -29.10 -26.11 -15.49
C ALA A 5 -28.16 -26.70 -14.45
N LEU A 6 -26.93 -26.15 -14.37
CA LEU A 6 -26.01 -26.55 -13.32
C LEU A 6 -26.66 -26.29 -11.94
N PRO A 7 -26.54 -27.22 -11.00
CA PRO A 7 -27.12 -27.03 -9.69
C PRO A 7 -26.55 -25.77 -9.04
N LYS A 8 -27.43 -24.95 -8.47
CA LYS A 8 -26.98 -23.76 -7.75
C LYS A 8 -26.17 -24.19 -6.52
N PRO A 9 -25.07 -23.53 -6.24
CA PRO A 9 -24.30 -23.82 -5.03
C PRO A 9 -25.14 -23.57 -3.78
N PRO A 10 -24.94 -24.35 -2.71
CA PRO A 10 -25.67 -24.13 -1.48
C PRO A 10 -25.49 -22.73 -0.95
N ARG A 11 -26.54 -22.18 -0.33
CA ARG A 11 -26.49 -20.85 0.27
C ARG A 11 -25.40 -20.82 1.33
N GLY A 12 -24.55 -19.81 1.28
CA GLY A 12 -23.46 -19.64 2.22
C GLY A 12 -22.08 -20.11 1.74
N ALA A 13 -22.01 -20.93 0.70
CA ALA A 13 -20.72 -21.41 0.16
C ALA A 13 -19.82 -20.24 -0.29
N GLY A 14 -20.41 -19.24 -0.95
CA GLY A 14 -19.68 -18.05 -1.37
C GLY A 14 -19.16 -17.22 -0.21
N LYS A 15 -19.90 -17.13 0.89
CA LYS A 15 -19.48 -16.43 2.09
C LYS A 15 -18.28 -17.10 2.76
N ARG A 16 -18.26 -18.43 2.84
CA ARG A 16 -17.13 -19.18 3.40
C ARG A 16 -15.87 -18.97 2.59
N GLN A 17 -15.96 -19.04 1.27
CA GLN A 17 -14.82 -18.83 0.38
C GLN A 17 -14.27 -17.41 0.51
N ARG A 18 -15.13 -16.41 0.58
CA ARG A 18 -14.72 -15.02 0.78
C ARG A 18 -14.02 -14.81 2.12
N ALA A 19 -14.53 -15.41 3.20
CA ALA A 19 -13.91 -15.31 4.53
C ALA A 19 -12.53 -15.96 4.54
N THR A 20 -12.37 -17.13 3.93
CA THR A 20 -11.07 -17.81 3.80
C THR A 20 -10.08 -16.99 2.98
N SER A 21 -10.53 -16.44 1.85
CA SER A 21 -9.71 -15.60 1.00
C SER A 21 -9.24 -14.34 1.73
N LYS A 22 -10.13 -13.70 2.49
CA LYS A 22 -9.78 -12.52 3.31
C LYS A 22 -8.73 -12.86 4.38
N ARG A 23 -8.88 -14.00 5.06
CA ARG A 23 -7.91 -14.46 6.06
C ARG A 23 -6.55 -14.74 5.45
N THR A 24 -6.53 -15.41 4.31
CA THR A 24 -5.29 -15.70 3.57
C THR A 24 -4.62 -14.42 3.12
N GLN A 25 -5.40 -13.47 2.61
CA GLN A 25 -4.90 -12.17 2.18
C GLN A 25 -4.35 -11.37 3.36
N ALA A 26 -5.05 -11.38 4.50
CA ALA A 26 -4.58 -10.68 5.70
C ALA A 26 -3.25 -11.24 6.21
N LYS A 27 -3.06 -12.56 6.15
CA LYS A 27 -1.79 -13.20 6.49
C LYS A 27 -0.67 -12.77 5.54
N ALA A 28 -0.93 -12.77 4.25
CA ALA A 28 0.03 -12.35 3.24
C ALA A 28 0.40 -10.87 3.43
N ASP A 29 -0.59 -10.01 3.67
CA ASP A 29 -0.38 -8.59 3.91
C ASP A 29 0.48 -8.36 5.16
N LYS A 30 0.23 -9.11 6.21
CA LYS A 30 1.01 -9.01 7.45
C LYS A 30 2.48 -9.34 7.25
N LEU A 31 2.78 -10.34 6.42
CA LEU A 31 4.16 -10.69 6.07
C LEU A 31 4.83 -9.56 5.29
N VAL A 32 4.11 -8.98 4.34
CA VAL A 32 4.63 -7.85 3.55
C VAL A 32 4.88 -6.65 4.46
N TYR A 33 3.96 -6.33 5.35
CA TYR A 33 4.11 -5.20 6.27
C TYR A 33 5.29 -5.40 7.23
N GLY A 34 5.51 -6.63 7.69
CA GLY A 34 6.69 -6.95 8.49
C GLY A 34 7.99 -6.73 7.73
N ALA A 35 8.02 -7.10 6.46
CA ALA A 35 9.18 -6.88 5.59
C ALA A 35 9.40 -5.38 5.32
N VAL A 36 8.32 -4.63 5.14
CA VAL A 36 8.39 -3.17 4.96
C VAL A 36 8.93 -2.51 6.22
N ASP A 37 8.45 -2.90 7.39
CA ASP A 37 8.93 -2.37 8.67
C ASP A 37 10.42 -2.65 8.86
N ALA A 38 10.87 -3.84 8.52
CA ALA A 38 12.28 -4.22 8.60
C ALA A 38 13.15 -3.41 7.61
N ARG A 39 12.67 -3.22 6.40
CA ARG A 39 13.37 -2.44 5.37
C ARG A 39 13.49 -0.98 5.77
N ASP A 40 12.39 -0.39 6.24
CA ASP A 40 12.31 1.05 6.49
C ASP A 40 12.71 1.43 7.93
N GLY A 41 12.83 0.43 8.83
CA GLY A 41 13.24 0.65 10.21
C GLY A 41 12.24 1.47 11.00
N LEU A 42 10.94 1.38 10.69
CA LEU A 42 9.87 2.16 11.31
C LEU A 42 10.10 3.67 11.17
N ARG A 43 10.77 4.07 10.08
CA ARG A 43 11.02 5.47 9.76
C ARG A 43 10.22 5.88 8.53
N CYS A 44 9.81 7.14 8.52
CA CYS A 44 9.14 7.71 7.36
C CYS A 44 10.11 7.78 6.16
N ARG A 45 9.68 7.28 5.02
CA ARG A 45 10.50 7.31 3.80
C ARG A 45 10.59 8.71 3.18
N VAL A 46 9.73 9.62 3.59
CA VAL A 46 9.72 11.02 3.10
C VAL A 46 10.59 11.92 3.96
N CYS A 47 10.31 11.99 5.27
CA CYS A 47 11.02 12.89 6.18
C CYS A 47 12.12 12.22 7.02
N GLY A 48 12.16 10.89 7.04
CA GLY A 48 13.16 10.14 7.79
C GLY A 48 12.89 10.03 9.29
N GLU A 49 11.78 10.58 9.77
CA GLU A 49 11.47 10.60 11.18
C GLU A 49 11.06 9.21 11.67
N TYR A 50 11.58 8.81 12.83
CA TYR A 50 11.22 7.55 13.46
C TYR A 50 9.82 7.65 14.05
N GLY A 51 8.94 6.75 13.62
CA GLY A 51 7.55 6.76 14.08
C GLY A 51 7.19 5.60 15.01
N GLY A 52 8.02 4.57 15.10
CA GLY A 52 7.74 3.39 15.91
C GLY A 52 6.37 2.78 15.57
N THR A 53 5.53 2.61 16.57
CA THR A 53 4.17 2.06 16.39
C THR A 53 3.21 3.00 15.67
N ASN A 54 3.58 4.28 15.54
CA ASN A 54 2.76 5.28 14.84
C ASN A 54 3.05 5.34 13.35
N ILE A 55 4.03 4.59 12.86
CA ILE A 55 4.31 4.50 11.43
C ILE A 55 3.11 3.89 10.72
N GLN A 56 2.75 4.49 9.61
CA GLN A 56 1.64 4.04 8.77
C GLN A 56 2.19 3.48 7.45
N ARG A 57 1.51 2.49 6.93
CA ARG A 57 1.90 1.87 5.67
C ARG A 57 1.00 2.37 4.57
N HIS A 58 1.61 2.87 3.52
CA HIS A 58 0.91 3.49 2.40
C HIS A 58 1.16 2.70 1.13
N HIS A 59 0.09 2.40 0.38
CA HIS A 59 0.21 1.79 -0.95
C HIS A 59 0.46 2.91 -1.96
N ILE A 60 1.59 2.84 -2.66
CA ILE A 60 1.96 3.82 -3.68
C ILE A 60 0.87 3.85 -4.76
N ARG A 61 0.54 2.67 -5.29
CA ARG A 61 -0.64 2.51 -6.13
C ARG A 61 -1.77 1.99 -5.26
N ARG A 62 -2.87 2.70 -5.23
CA ARG A 62 -4.01 2.40 -4.35
C ARG A 62 -4.57 1.00 -4.59
N ARG A 63 -5.01 0.34 -3.53
CA ARG A 63 -5.71 -0.94 -3.63
C ARG A 63 -6.93 -0.86 -4.54
N SER A 64 -7.70 0.22 -4.44
CA SER A 64 -8.88 0.46 -5.27
C SER A 64 -8.55 0.59 -6.76
N ALA A 65 -7.32 0.94 -7.09
CA ALA A 65 -6.82 1.02 -8.47
C ALA A 65 -6.07 -0.26 -8.89
N GLY A 66 -6.23 -1.35 -8.14
CA GLY A 66 -5.56 -2.61 -8.42
C GLY A 66 -4.13 -2.69 -7.92
N GLY A 67 -3.72 -1.80 -7.02
CA GLY A 67 -2.37 -1.82 -6.46
C GLY A 67 -2.16 -3.02 -5.54
N PRO A 68 -1.11 -3.83 -5.77
CA PRO A 68 -0.84 -5.00 -4.97
C PRO A 68 -0.24 -4.64 -3.62
N THR A 69 -0.42 -5.53 -2.63
CA THR A 69 0.30 -5.44 -1.37
C THR A 69 1.62 -6.19 -1.54
N THR A 70 2.61 -5.48 -2.01
CA THR A 70 3.98 -5.98 -2.20
C THR A 70 4.95 -5.00 -1.57
N THR A 71 6.15 -5.46 -1.25
CA THR A 71 7.17 -4.58 -0.64
C THR A 71 7.54 -3.41 -1.55
N GLY A 72 7.48 -3.60 -2.86
CA GLY A 72 7.74 -2.52 -3.82
C GLY A 72 6.64 -1.46 -3.88
N ASN A 73 5.42 -1.81 -3.51
CA ASN A 73 4.27 -0.91 -3.58
C ASN A 73 3.85 -0.35 -2.22
N VAL A 74 4.47 -0.78 -1.14
CA VAL A 74 4.14 -0.32 0.22
C VAL A 74 5.32 0.41 0.81
N VAL A 75 5.06 1.57 1.37
CA VAL A 75 6.08 2.43 1.98
C VAL A 75 5.63 2.87 3.36
N SER A 76 6.58 3.04 4.26
CA SER A 76 6.32 3.55 5.60
C SER A 76 6.29 5.07 5.59
N LEU A 77 5.26 5.65 6.17
CA LEU A 77 5.10 7.10 6.30
C LEU A 77 4.70 7.44 7.73
N CYS A 78 5.18 8.58 8.22
CA CYS A 78 4.65 9.13 9.48
C CYS A 78 3.23 9.66 9.24
N ALA A 79 2.48 9.85 10.33
CA ALA A 79 1.09 10.29 10.23
C ALA A 79 0.97 11.63 9.48
N GLU A 80 1.88 12.55 9.71
CA GLU A 80 1.87 13.85 9.03
C GLU A 80 2.10 13.72 7.53
N CYS A 81 3.14 13.01 7.11
CA CYS A 81 3.43 12.80 5.69
C CYS A 81 2.32 12.01 5.00
N HIS A 82 1.70 11.08 5.70
CA HIS A 82 0.63 10.25 5.15
C HIS A 82 -0.69 11.03 5.04
N LEU A 83 -1.17 11.60 6.15
CA LEU A 83 -2.49 12.24 6.20
C LEU A 83 -2.49 13.64 5.62
N VAL A 84 -1.54 14.47 6.02
CA VAL A 84 -1.44 15.85 5.53
C VAL A 84 -0.73 15.92 4.19
N GLY A 85 0.35 15.15 4.02
CA GLY A 85 1.13 15.14 2.80
C GLY A 85 0.40 14.46 1.65
N VAL A 86 0.31 13.13 1.68
CA VAL A 86 -0.23 12.34 0.55
C VAL A 86 -1.74 12.49 0.42
N HIS A 87 -2.49 12.18 1.49
CA HIS A 87 -3.95 12.27 1.45
C HIS A 87 -4.44 13.71 1.43
N GLY A 88 -3.67 14.63 1.99
CA GLY A 88 -3.97 16.06 1.92
C GLY A 88 -3.63 16.71 0.57
N GLY A 89 -3.05 15.96 -0.36
CA GLY A 89 -2.74 16.45 -1.70
C GLY A 89 -1.49 17.32 -1.80
N ARG A 90 -0.66 17.36 -0.77
CA ARG A 90 0.59 18.15 -0.76
C ARG A 90 1.79 17.41 -1.29
N LEU A 91 1.75 16.08 -1.27
CA LEU A 91 2.83 15.22 -1.73
C LEU A 91 2.29 14.17 -2.68
N THR A 92 3.07 13.82 -3.68
CA THR A 92 2.84 12.64 -4.51
C THR A 92 4.02 11.71 -4.38
N ILE A 93 3.73 10.41 -4.26
CA ILE A 93 4.74 9.36 -4.15
C ILE A 93 4.54 8.39 -5.30
N SER A 94 5.60 8.08 -6.01
CA SER A 94 5.59 7.12 -7.10
C SER A 94 6.89 6.32 -7.11
N GLY A 95 6.94 5.30 -7.95
CA GLY A 95 8.12 4.48 -8.12
C GLY A 95 8.05 3.17 -7.37
N ASP A 96 9.21 2.59 -7.11
CA ASP A 96 9.36 1.29 -6.47
C ASP A 96 10.09 1.47 -5.13
N ALA A 97 9.41 1.11 -4.05
CA ALA A 97 9.95 1.25 -2.71
C ALA A 97 11.13 0.31 -2.42
N ASP A 98 11.28 -0.77 -3.20
CA ASP A 98 12.34 -1.76 -3.02
C ASP A 98 13.56 -1.52 -3.91
N GLU A 99 13.46 -0.66 -4.91
CA GLU A 99 14.56 -0.45 -5.85
C GLU A 99 15.81 0.08 -5.15
N ARG A 100 16.92 -0.57 -5.41
CA ARG A 100 18.22 -0.20 -4.83
C ARG A 100 19.20 0.16 -5.92
N GLY A 101 20.03 1.17 -5.63
CA GLY A 101 21.13 1.58 -6.50
C GLY A 101 22.36 0.70 -6.34
N LYS A 102 23.46 1.09 -6.99
CA LYS A 102 24.72 0.36 -7.02
C LYS A 102 25.29 0.04 -5.63
N HIS A 103 25.04 0.89 -4.65
CA HIS A 103 25.58 0.74 -3.30
C HIS A 103 24.54 0.19 -2.30
N GLY A 104 23.48 -0.42 -2.78
CA GLY A 104 22.43 -0.99 -1.94
C GLY A 104 21.49 0.04 -1.32
N ARG A 105 21.58 1.30 -1.71
CA ARG A 105 20.67 2.34 -1.22
C ARG A 105 19.31 2.25 -1.89
N LEU A 106 18.26 2.40 -1.10
CA LEU A 106 16.90 2.51 -1.63
C LEU A 106 16.76 3.83 -2.39
N CYS A 107 16.51 3.77 -3.70
CA CYS A 107 16.52 4.94 -4.57
C CYS A 107 15.33 5.01 -5.53
N GLY A 108 14.41 4.05 -5.46
CA GLY A 108 13.31 3.95 -6.43
C GLY A 108 12.10 4.81 -6.17
N LEU A 109 12.04 5.49 -5.00
CA LEU A 109 10.90 6.34 -4.69
C LEU A 109 11.10 7.75 -5.26
N ARG A 110 10.04 8.27 -5.88
CA ARG A 110 9.94 9.65 -6.30
C ARG A 110 8.92 10.34 -5.44
N VAL A 111 9.34 11.35 -4.70
CA VAL A 111 8.48 12.18 -3.86
C VAL A 111 8.48 13.58 -4.44
N GLU A 112 7.30 14.06 -4.81
CA GLU A 112 7.14 15.40 -5.38
C GLU A 112 6.21 16.21 -4.50
N GLN A 113 6.58 17.46 -4.25
CA GLN A 113 5.72 18.39 -3.55
C GLN A 113 4.81 19.08 -4.55
N VAL A 114 3.51 19.08 -4.24
CA VAL A 114 2.54 19.84 -5.00
C VAL A 114 2.62 21.29 -4.54
N THR A 115 2.92 22.20 -5.46
CA THR A 115 3.02 23.62 -5.10
C THR A 115 1.63 24.18 -4.78
N THR A 116 1.58 25.12 -3.84
CA THR A 116 0.33 25.80 -3.47
C THR A 116 -0.38 26.42 -4.68
N ARG A 117 0.40 26.82 -5.65
CA ARG A 117 -0.10 27.41 -6.89
C ARG A 117 -0.97 26.44 -7.68
N ASP A 118 -0.58 25.17 -7.74
CA ASP A 118 -1.33 24.13 -8.46
C ASP A 118 -2.64 23.82 -7.74
N VAL A 119 -2.67 23.91 -6.41
CA VAL A 119 -3.86 23.68 -5.61
C VAL A 119 -4.89 24.78 -5.78
N TRP A 120 -4.45 26.03 -5.90
CA TRP A 120 -5.35 27.18 -5.99
C TRP A 120 -5.89 27.46 -7.40
N GLN A 121 -5.27 26.86 -8.41
CA GLN A 121 -5.71 27.01 -9.80
C GLN A 121 -6.61 25.89 -10.29
N ALA A 122 -6.98 24.99 -9.42
CA ALA A 122 -7.87 23.88 -9.75
C ALA A 122 -9.33 24.33 -9.89
#